data_2ad871b1f81f790ee741331c562f29df
#
_entry.id   2ad871b1f81f790ee741331c562f29df
#
_cell.length_a   1.000
_cell.length_b   1.000
_cell.length_c   1.000
_cell.angle_alpha   90.00
_cell.angle_beta   90.00
_cell.angle_gamma   90.00
#
_symmetry.space_group_name_H-M   'P 1'
#
loop_
_entity.id
_entity.type
_entity.pdbx_description
1 polymer ?
#
loop_
_entity_poly.entity_id
_entity_poly.type
_entity_poly.pdbx_seq_one_letter_code
_entity_poly.pdbx_strand_id
1 'polypeptide(L)'
;MRKLMIVLTLLAVFATGGCSIVKYSFSGTSIQSDVKTVTINYFEYKALKVNPNLSNDLTEALRDKFRKLTKLEQVDMDGDLELQGEITGYEVRAAAVTANEVAAQNRLTVTVKLKFTNRKYPEDDFENNFSAYSDYDSTYSLDAVESTLCQEIVEKLVEDMFNASVAQW
;
A
#
# COMPACT_ATOMS: atom_id res chain seq x y z
N MET A 1 -3.14 -48.13 -46.89
CA MET A 1 -3.73 -46.81 -47.08
C MET A 1 -4.75 -46.44 -45.97
N ARG A 2 -5.74 -47.30 -45.63
CA ARG A 2 -6.73 -47.03 -44.58
C ARG A 2 -6.13 -46.79 -43.18
N LYS A 3 -5.07 -47.51 -42.77
CA LYS A 3 -4.40 -47.33 -41.48
C LYS A 3 -3.63 -46.00 -41.41
N LEU A 4 -3.08 -45.55 -42.54
CA LEU A 4 -2.37 -44.26 -42.61
C LEU A 4 -3.29 -43.07 -42.51
N MET A 5 -4.48 -43.15 -43.10
CA MET A 5 -5.53 -42.10 -42.99
C MET A 5 -6.07 -41.96 -41.55
N ILE A 6 -6.23 -43.09 -40.81
CA ILE A 6 -6.72 -43.09 -39.42
C ILE A 6 -5.67 -42.39 -38.51
N VAL A 7 -4.38 -42.63 -38.74
CA VAL A 7 -3.31 -42.00 -37.95
C VAL A 7 -3.24 -40.50 -38.26
N LEU A 8 -3.45 -40.08 -39.51
CA LEU A 8 -3.43 -38.69 -39.92
C LEU A 8 -4.62 -37.90 -39.34
N THR A 9 -5.82 -38.53 -39.27
CA THR A 9 -7.02 -37.93 -38.66
C THR A 9 -6.89 -37.84 -37.13
N LEU A 10 -6.26 -38.81 -36.47
CA LEU A 10 -6.01 -38.75 -35.03
C LEU A 10 -5.03 -37.64 -34.67
N LEU A 11 -4.02 -37.38 -35.53
CA LEU A 11 -3.03 -36.32 -35.30
C LEU A 11 -3.63 -34.92 -35.46
N ALA A 12 -4.61 -34.75 -36.35
CA ALA A 12 -5.30 -33.47 -36.60
C ALA A 12 -6.21 -33.04 -35.44
N VAL A 13 -6.73 -33.96 -34.64
CA VAL A 13 -7.60 -33.66 -33.49
C VAL A 13 -6.81 -33.13 -32.29
N PHE A 14 -5.53 -33.46 -32.20
CA PHE A 14 -4.66 -32.93 -31.12
C PHE A 14 -4.17 -31.47 -31.33
N ALA A 15 -4.31 -30.91 -32.51
CA ALA A 15 -3.85 -29.57 -32.85
C ALA A 15 -4.80 -28.44 -32.49
N THR A 16 -6.02 -28.75 -32.00
CA THR A 16 -7.04 -27.74 -31.61
C THR A 16 -7.11 -27.47 -30.11
N GLY A 17 -6.11 -27.87 -29.34
CA GLY A 17 -5.93 -27.48 -27.94
C GLY A 17 -5.75 -25.96 -27.85
N GLY A 18 -6.84 -25.23 -27.66
CA GLY A 18 -6.88 -23.78 -27.61
C GLY A 18 -5.91 -23.22 -26.59
N CYS A 19 -5.01 -22.36 -27.05
CA CYS A 19 -4.28 -21.42 -26.19
C CYS A 19 -5.29 -20.53 -25.47
N SER A 20 -5.66 -20.89 -24.24
CA SER A 20 -6.23 -19.92 -23.32
C SER A 20 -5.12 -18.89 -23.06
N ILE A 21 -5.28 -17.71 -23.65
CA ILE A 21 -4.42 -16.54 -23.38
C ILE A 21 -4.70 -16.15 -21.93
N VAL A 22 -3.89 -16.72 -21.00
CA VAL A 22 -3.81 -16.20 -19.64
C VAL A 22 -3.20 -14.81 -19.77
N LYS A 23 -4.02 -13.77 -19.68
CA LYS A 23 -3.54 -12.40 -19.56
C LYS A 23 -2.87 -12.28 -18.20
N TYR A 24 -1.57 -12.54 -18.15
CA TYR A 24 -0.75 -12.15 -17.01
C TYR A 24 -0.72 -10.62 -16.97
N SER A 25 -1.49 -10.04 -16.07
CA SER A 25 -1.37 -8.62 -15.74
C SER A 25 -0.21 -8.46 -14.77
N PHE A 26 0.90 -7.92 -15.24
CA PHE A 26 2.08 -7.59 -14.42
C PHE A 26 1.88 -6.32 -13.56
N SER A 27 0.66 -5.97 -13.22
CA SER A 27 0.39 -4.75 -12.45
C SER A 27 0.60 -4.89 -10.95
N GLY A 28 1.10 -6.01 -10.44
CA GLY A 28 1.42 -6.18 -9.00
C GLY A 28 0.25 -5.96 -8.02
N THR A 29 -0.97 -5.72 -8.55
CA THR A 29 -2.19 -5.50 -7.78
C THR A 29 -3.18 -6.62 -8.07
N SER A 30 -3.79 -7.19 -7.02
CA SER A 30 -4.78 -8.27 -7.14
C SER A 30 -6.22 -7.76 -7.19
N ILE A 31 -6.42 -6.51 -7.65
CA ILE A 31 -7.75 -5.89 -7.72
C ILE A 31 -8.64 -6.65 -8.71
N GLN A 32 -9.83 -7.04 -8.26
CA GLN A 32 -10.83 -7.73 -9.08
C GLN A 32 -11.28 -6.82 -10.25
N SER A 33 -11.56 -7.42 -11.41
CA SER A 33 -11.80 -6.70 -12.66
C SER A 33 -13.07 -5.83 -12.68
N ASP A 34 -13.99 -6.05 -11.76
CA ASP A 34 -15.24 -5.32 -11.58
C ASP A 34 -15.15 -4.19 -10.53
N VAL A 35 -14.07 -4.11 -9.77
CA VAL A 35 -13.72 -2.98 -8.91
C VAL A 35 -13.12 -1.87 -9.78
N LYS A 36 -13.76 -0.68 -9.80
CA LYS A 36 -13.41 0.41 -10.72
C LYS A 36 -13.04 1.71 -10.04
N THR A 37 -13.55 1.94 -8.84
CA THR A 37 -13.42 3.22 -8.14
C THR A 37 -12.81 3.06 -6.76
N VAL A 38 -12.14 4.11 -6.29
CA VAL A 38 -11.58 4.20 -4.95
C VAL A 38 -11.85 5.56 -4.34
N THR A 39 -12.29 5.57 -3.09
CA THR A 39 -12.37 6.76 -2.23
C THR A 39 -11.25 6.69 -1.21
N ILE A 40 -10.41 7.73 -1.14
CA ILE A 40 -9.37 7.87 -0.12
C ILE A 40 -9.72 9.11 0.70
N ASN A 41 -10.28 8.88 1.88
CA ASN A 41 -10.68 9.92 2.80
C ASN A 41 -9.46 10.63 3.39
N TYR A 42 -9.65 11.86 3.84
CA TYR A 42 -8.61 12.60 4.54
C TYR A 42 -8.29 11.91 5.87
N PHE A 43 -7.00 11.67 6.14
CA PHE A 43 -6.54 11.05 7.38
C PHE A 43 -6.56 12.06 8.51
N GLU A 44 -7.40 11.84 9.52
CA GLU A 44 -7.52 12.71 10.66
C GLU A 44 -6.28 12.62 11.57
N TYR A 45 -5.91 13.75 12.18
CA TYR A 45 -4.81 13.77 13.15
C TYR A 45 -5.33 13.65 14.57
N LYS A 46 -5.00 12.55 15.26
CA LYS A 46 -5.43 12.24 16.64
C LYS A 46 -4.25 12.11 17.61
N ALA A 47 -3.00 12.14 17.12
CA ALA A 47 -1.84 12.03 17.99
C ALA A 47 -1.69 13.26 18.90
N LEU A 48 -1.11 13.06 20.08
CA LEU A 48 -0.96 14.11 21.11
C LEU A 48 -0.01 15.23 20.68
N LYS A 49 1.10 14.88 20.04
CA LYS A 49 2.06 15.86 19.52
C LYS A 49 1.64 16.27 18.11
N VAL A 50 1.49 17.54 17.86
CA VAL A 50 0.93 18.08 16.61
C VAL A 50 2.02 18.23 15.55
N ASN A 51 1.78 17.65 14.35
CA ASN A 51 2.46 18.01 13.11
C ASN A 51 1.38 18.41 12.09
N PRO A 52 1.27 19.70 11.72
CA PRO A 52 0.14 20.19 10.94
C PRO A 52 0.10 19.70 9.48
N ASN A 53 1.23 19.27 8.93
CA ASN A 53 1.33 18.90 7.53
C ASN A 53 1.16 17.39 7.32
N LEU A 54 1.42 16.57 8.33
CA LEU A 54 1.54 15.11 8.18
C LEU A 54 0.26 14.45 7.65
N SER A 55 -0.93 14.89 8.05
CA SER A 55 -2.21 14.37 7.53
C SER A 55 -2.37 14.64 6.04
N ASN A 56 -2.03 15.84 5.59
CA ASN A 56 -2.10 16.20 4.18
C ASN A 56 -1.07 15.39 3.38
N ASP A 57 0.16 15.35 3.86
CA ASP A 57 1.26 14.65 3.16
C ASP A 57 0.96 13.15 3.02
N LEU A 58 0.48 12.52 4.08
CA LEU A 58 0.08 11.10 4.06
C LEU A 58 -1.09 10.85 3.10
N THR A 59 -2.14 11.68 3.17
CA THR A 59 -3.32 11.53 2.33
C THR A 59 -2.98 11.67 0.85
N GLU A 60 -2.26 12.72 0.48
CA GLU A 60 -1.89 12.98 -0.90
C GLU A 60 -0.89 11.94 -1.43
N ALA A 61 0.08 11.52 -0.62
CA ALA A 61 1.01 10.47 -1.02
C ALA A 61 0.30 9.13 -1.30
N LEU A 62 -0.72 8.78 -0.48
CA LEU A 62 -1.51 7.56 -0.70
C LEU A 62 -2.37 7.68 -1.96
N ARG A 63 -3.03 8.83 -2.19
CA ARG A 63 -3.78 9.13 -3.42
C ARG A 63 -2.89 9.02 -4.66
N ASP A 64 -1.70 9.58 -4.60
CA ASP A 64 -0.72 9.51 -5.68
C ASP A 64 -0.25 8.08 -5.96
N LYS A 65 -0.04 7.27 -4.92
CA LYS A 65 0.33 5.85 -5.06
C LYS A 65 -0.76 5.07 -5.79
N PHE A 66 -2.02 5.21 -5.39
CA PHE A 66 -3.16 4.57 -6.07
C PHE A 66 -3.29 5.03 -7.52
N ARG A 67 -3.15 6.34 -7.80
CA ARG A 67 -3.22 6.90 -9.16
C ARG A 67 -2.12 6.36 -10.08
N LYS A 68 -0.91 6.16 -9.55
CA LYS A 68 0.24 5.70 -10.34
C LYS A 68 0.25 4.19 -10.57
N LEU A 69 -0.22 3.40 -9.61
CA LEU A 69 -0.05 1.94 -9.63
C LEU A 69 -1.34 1.17 -9.91
N THR A 70 -2.50 1.82 -9.94
CA THR A 70 -3.77 1.16 -10.24
C THR A 70 -4.47 1.83 -11.43
N LYS A 71 -5.52 1.18 -11.94
CA LYS A 71 -6.43 1.73 -12.96
C LYS A 71 -7.73 2.23 -12.35
N LEU A 72 -7.79 2.35 -11.02
CA LEU A 72 -8.98 2.81 -10.32
C LEU A 72 -9.17 4.31 -10.54
N GLU A 73 -10.41 4.69 -10.80
CA GLU A 73 -10.82 6.08 -10.80
C GLU A 73 -11.01 6.55 -9.34
N GLN A 74 -10.37 7.67 -8.98
CA GLN A 74 -10.56 8.25 -7.66
C GLN A 74 -11.83 9.08 -7.63
N VAL A 75 -12.69 8.78 -6.69
CA VAL A 75 -13.97 9.48 -6.45
C VAL A 75 -14.04 9.99 -5.01
N ASP A 76 -14.75 11.09 -4.81
CA ASP A 76 -14.81 11.73 -3.48
C ASP A 76 -15.61 10.90 -2.47
N MET A 77 -16.63 10.17 -2.92
CA MET A 77 -17.52 9.37 -2.09
C MET A 77 -17.96 8.10 -2.80
N ASP A 78 -18.32 7.10 -2.02
CA ASP A 78 -18.97 5.87 -2.48
C ASP A 78 -18.19 5.06 -3.52
N GLY A 79 -16.85 5.11 -3.48
CA GLY A 79 -16.01 4.23 -4.28
C GLY A 79 -16.23 2.75 -3.96
N ASP A 80 -15.93 1.87 -4.94
CA ASP A 80 -15.96 0.41 -4.73
C ASP A 80 -15.01 0.01 -3.59
N LEU A 81 -13.82 0.66 -3.54
CA LEU A 81 -12.90 0.60 -2.41
C LEU A 81 -12.96 1.91 -1.62
N GLU A 82 -12.87 1.81 -0.32
CA GLU A 82 -12.81 2.96 0.56
C GLU A 82 -11.69 2.82 1.59
N LEU A 83 -10.81 3.82 1.67
CA LEU A 83 -9.75 3.92 2.65
C LEU A 83 -10.05 5.09 3.58
N GLN A 84 -10.18 4.80 4.87
CA GLN A 84 -10.42 5.77 5.93
C GLN A 84 -9.42 5.54 7.05
N GLY A 85 -8.83 6.60 7.58
CA GLY A 85 -7.83 6.39 8.64
C GLY A 85 -7.57 7.62 9.49
N GLU A 86 -6.77 7.39 10.52
CA GLU A 86 -6.34 8.41 11.46
C GLU A 86 -4.89 8.20 11.91
N ILE A 87 -4.16 9.29 12.10
CA ILE A 87 -2.82 9.27 12.68
C ILE A 87 -2.99 9.24 14.20
N THR A 88 -2.71 8.08 14.80
CA THR A 88 -2.92 7.82 16.24
C THR A 88 -1.67 7.99 17.07
N GLY A 89 -0.48 7.91 16.46
CA GLY A 89 0.80 8.02 17.15
C GLY A 89 1.80 8.91 16.42
N TYR A 90 2.50 9.75 17.19
CA TYR A 90 3.63 10.56 16.76
C TYR A 90 4.57 10.68 17.96
N GLU A 91 5.61 9.84 17.99
CA GLU A 91 6.45 9.70 19.17
C GLU A 91 7.93 9.79 18.83
N VAL A 92 8.69 10.48 19.68
CA VAL A 92 10.15 10.47 19.65
C VAL A 92 10.67 9.74 20.87
N ARG A 93 11.53 8.76 20.64
CA ARG A 93 12.20 8.00 21.70
C ARG A 93 13.70 7.90 21.40
N ALA A 94 14.51 7.77 22.45
CA ALA A 94 15.90 7.38 22.26
C ALA A 94 15.95 5.97 21.65
N ALA A 95 16.68 5.82 20.53
CA ALA A 95 16.96 4.51 19.98
C ALA A 95 17.98 3.78 20.86
N ALA A 96 17.92 2.43 20.92
CA ALA A 96 18.86 1.65 21.71
C ALA A 96 20.27 1.85 21.16
N VAL A 97 21.21 2.29 22.04
CA VAL A 97 22.63 2.37 21.71
C VAL A 97 23.19 0.94 21.75
N THR A 98 23.65 0.44 20.60
CA THR A 98 24.45 -0.79 20.60
C THR A 98 25.86 -0.50 21.10
N ALA A 99 26.50 -1.44 21.79
CA ALA A 99 27.75 -1.24 22.52
C ALA A 99 28.94 -0.74 21.68
N ASN A 100 28.79 -0.65 20.36
CA ASN A 100 29.82 -0.19 19.41
C ASN A 100 29.48 1.12 18.68
N GLU A 101 28.34 1.74 18.92
CA GLU A 101 27.98 3.01 18.27
C GLU A 101 28.30 4.20 19.18
N VAL A 102 29.17 5.08 18.68
CA VAL A 102 29.66 6.27 19.38
C VAL A 102 28.61 7.40 19.37
N ALA A 103 27.57 7.31 18.56
CA ALA A 103 26.53 8.33 18.43
C ALA A 103 25.20 7.81 19.00
N ALA A 104 24.63 8.56 19.95
CA ALA A 104 23.26 8.34 20.40
C ALA A 104 22.28 8.73 19.28
N GLN A 105 21.28 7.89 19.02
CA GLN A 105 20.24 8.15 18.03
C GLN A 105 18.89 8.33 18.69
N ASN A 106 18.07 9.16 18.09
CA ASN A 106 16.65 9.26 18.38
C ASN A 106 15.84 8.64 17.24
N ARG A 107 14.67 8.14 17.56
CA ARG A 107 13.73 7.54 16.63
C ARG A 107 12.42 8.31 16.65
N LEU A 108 12.00 8.81 15.49
CA LEU A 108 10.64 9.28 15.28
C LEU A 108 9.80 8.10 14.76
N THR A 109 8.68 7.82 15.42
CA THR A 109 7.71 6.80 15.01
C THR A 109 6.37 7.45 14.76
N VAL A 110 5.73 7.11 13.63
CA VAL A 110 4.36 7.48 13.32
C VAL A 110 3.52 6.21 13.23
N THR A 111 2.33 6.24 13.82
CA THR A 111 1.35 5.16 13.76
C THR A 111 0.06 5.66 13.15
N VAL A 112 -0.46 4.89 12.21
CA VAL A 112 -1.70 5.16 11.47
C VAL A 112 -2.62 3.98 11.63
N LYS A 113 -3.86 4.25 12.01
CA LYS A 113 -4.95 3.28 11.98
C LYS A 113 -5.64 3.42 10.64
N LEU A 114 -5.72 2.34 9.86
CA LEU A 114 -6.40 2.28 8.57
C LEU A 114 -7.57 1.32 8.64
N LYS A 115 -8.72 1.78 8.20
CA LYS A 115 -9.89 0.97 7.86
C LYS A 115 -10.01 0.92 6.35
N PHE A 116 -9.96 -0.28 5.79
CA PHE A 116 -10.18 -0.58 4.38
C PHE A 116 -11.53 -1.27 4.23
N THR A 117 -12.33 -0.83 3.27
CA THR A 117 -13.62 -1.44 2.95
C THR A 117 -13.69 -1.71 1.46
N ASN A 118 -14.00 -2.94 1.09
CA ASN A 118 -14.30 -3.37 -0.26
C ASN A 118 -15.81 -3.63 -0.37
N ARG A 119 -16.56 -2.70 -0.96
CA ARG A 119 -18.03 -2.78 -1.04
C ARG A 119 -18.53 -3.93 -1.91
N LYS A 120 -17.69 -4.48 -2.80
CA LYS A 120 -18.02 -5.62 -3.66
C LYS A 120 -17.62 -6.95 -3.02
N TYR A 121 -16.57 -6.94 -2.23
CA TYR A 121 -16.00 -8.12 -1.58
C TYR A 121 -15.75 -7.83 -0.09
N PRO A 122 -16.80 -7.84 0.75
CA PRO A 122 -16.69 -7.51 2.18
C PRO A 122 -15.76 -8.44 2.98
N GLU A 123 -15.44 -9.60 2.44
CA GLU A 123 -14.45 -10.53 3.00
C GLU A 123 -13.01 -9.99 2.99
N ASP A 124 -12.74 -8.98 2.15
CA ASP A 124 -11.44 -8.30 2.06
C ASP A 124 -11.33 -7.14 3.06
N ASP A 125 -12.41 -6.77 3.76
CA ASP A 125 -12.43 -5.67 4.71
C ASP A 125 -11.47 -5.92 5.88
N PHE A 126 -10.73 -4.88 6.27
CA PHE A 126 -9.88 -4.94 7.45
C PHE A 126 -9.77 -3.60 8.17
N GLU A 127 -9.34 -3.66 9.43
CA GLU A 127 -8.92 -2.51 10.22
C GLU A 127 -7.62 -2.85 10.92
N ASN A 128 -6.53 -2.18 10.54
CA ASN A 128 -5.18 -2.46 11.03
C ASN A 128 -4.43 -1.19 11.41
N ASN A 129 -3.44 -1.34 12.31
CA ASN A 129 -2.46 -0.30 12.61
C ASN A 129 -1.19 -0.52 11.80
N PHE A 130 -0.73 0.54 11.14
CA PHE A 130 0.53 0.61 10.43
C PHE A 130 1.47 1.53 11.17
N SER A 131 2.73 1.16 11.30
CA SER A 131 3.71 1.96 12.03
C SER A 131 5.04 1.96 11.29
N ALA A 132 5.56 3.15 11.04
CA ALA A 132 6.88 3.31 10.45
C ALA A 132 7.72 4.30 11.25
N TYR A 133 9.03 4.20 11.09
CA TYR A 133 9.96 5.06 11.81
C TYR A 133 11.15 5.48 10.94
N SER A 134 11.79 6.55 11.39
CA SER A 134 13.10 6.98 10.91
C SER A 134 13.97 7.41 12.09
N ASP A 135 15.25 7.06 12.02
CA ASP A 135 16.25 7.37 13.04
C ASP A 135 17.06 8.60 12.63
N TYR A 136 17.46 9.41 13.62
CA TYR A 136 18.29 10.58 13.40
C TYR A 136 19.28 10.78 14.53
N ASP A 137 20.40 11.44 14.24
CA ASP A 137 21.45 11.72 15.22
C ASP A 137 20.90 12.64 16.31
N SER A 138 21.12 12.27 17.57
CA SER A 138 20.61 12.99 18.74
C SER A 138 21.23 14.39 18.93
N THR A 139 22.27 14.73 18.17
CA THR A 139 22.86 16.09 18.14
C THR A 139 21.97 17.09 17.41
N TYR A 140 21.04 16.62 16.55
CA TYR A 140 20.05 17.47 15.88
C TYR A 140 18.78 17.63 16.71
N SER A 141 18.21 18.83 16.69
CA SER A 141 16.83 19.02 17.16
C SER A 141 15.85 18.35 16.19
N LEU A 142 14.72 17.83 16.70
CA LEU A 142 13.69 17.27 15.83
C LEU A 142 13.26 18.26 14.74
N ASP A 143 13.02 19.52 15.11
CA ASP A 143 12.52 20.56 14.19
C ASP A 143 13.45 20.77 12.97
N ALA A 144 14.75 20.53 13.14
CA ALA A 144 15.71 20.69 12.05
C ALA A 144 15.63 19.56 10.99
N VAL A 145 15.15 18.39 11.38
CA VAL A 145 15.14 17.18 10.54
C VAL A 145 13.72 16.62 10.31
N GLU A 146 12.72 17.16 10.99
CA GLU A 146 11.34 16.65 11.03
C GLU A 146 10.76 16.46 9.63
N SER A 147 10.92 17.42 8.74
CA SER A 147 10.37 17.35 7.37
C SER A 147 10.92 16.14 6.60
N THR A 148 12.24 15.92 6.67
CA THR A 148 12.89 14.78 5.99
C THR A 148 12.44 13.45 6.61
N LEU A 149 12.42 13.36 7.94
CA LEU A 149 11.98 12.16 8.64
C LEU A 149 10.50 11.81 8.33
N CYS A 150 9.63 12.82 8.33
CA CYS A 150 8.22 12.62 8.00
C CYS A 150 8.04 12.14 6.56
N GLN A 151 8.80 12.68 5.61
CA GLN A 151 8.75 12.20 4.22
C GLN A 151 9.13 10.72 4.12
N GLU A 152 10.24 10.31 4.72
CA GLU A 152 10.67 8.90 4.73
C GLU A 152 9.66 7.97 5.40
N ILE A 153 9.04 8.42 6.49
CA ILE A 153 8.03 7.66 7.23
C ILE A 153 6.75 7.54 6.40
N VAL A 154 6.30 8.64 5.78
CA VAL A 154 5.11 8.64 4.90
C VAL A 154 5.30 7.67 3.73
N GLU A 155 6.47 7.66 3.08
CA GLU A 155 6.77 6.71 2.00
C GLU A 155 6.61 5.26 2.44
N LYS A 156 7.14 4.89 3.63
CA LYS A 156 7.02 3.54 4.20
C LYS A 156 5.56 3.20 4.55
N LEU A 157 4.86 4.11 5.23
CA LEU A 157 3.46 3.90 5.60
C LEU A 157 2.56 3.72 4.37
N VAL A 158 2.75 4.55 3.35
CA VAL A 158 2.00 4.47 2.09
C VAL A 158 2.26 3.16 1.36
N GLU A 159 3.52 2.68 1.35
CA GLU A 159 3.87 1.37 0.78
C GLU A 159 3.14 0.24 1.49
N ASP A 160 3.21 0.21 2.83
CA ASP A 160 2.60 -0.84 3.64
C ASP A 160 1.07 -0.84 3.53
N MET A 161 0.44 0.34 3.61
CA MET A 161 -1.02 0.49 3.48
C MET A 161 -1.51 0.12 2.07
N PHE A 162 -0.81 0.53 1.03
CA PHE A 162 -1.12 0.17 -0.35
C PHE A 162 -1.03 -1.34 -0.56
N ASN A 163 0.07 -1.96 -0.10
CA ASN A 163 0.28 -3.40 -0.24
C ASN A 163 -0.78 -4.20 0.50
N ALA A 164 -1.16 -3.78 1.72
CA ALA A 164 -2.22 -4.43 2.48
C ALA A 164 -3.60 -4.30 1.81
N SER A 165 -3.84 -3.21 1.07
CA SER A 165 -5.15 -2.92 0.47
C SER A 165 -5.34 -3.60 -0.89
N VAL A 166 -4.31 -3.61 -1.76
CA VAL A 166 -4.51 -3.99 -3.17
C VAL A 166 -3.40 -4.85 -3.77
N ALA A 167 -2.32 -5.13 -3.04
CA ALA A 167 -1.21 -5.96 -3.49
C ALA A 167 -1.14 -7.23 -2.64
N GLN A 168 -2.24 -7.97 -2.52
CA GLN A 168 -2.22 -9.27 -1.85
C GLN A 168 -1.49 -10.29 -2.74
N TRP A 169 -0.49 -10.91 -2.17
CA TRP A 169 0.37 -11.93 -2.78
C TRP A 169 -0.21 -13.33 -2.57
#